data_53e33b1909a57d0966c37d81d9ec667a
#
_entry.id   53e33b1909a57d0966c37d81d9ec667a
#
_cell.length_a   1.000
_cell.length_b   1.000
_cell.length_c   1.000
_cell.angle_alpha   90.00
_cell.angle_beta   90.00
_cell.angle_gamma   90.00
#
_symmetry.space_group_name_H-M   'P 1'
#
loop_
_entity.id
_entity.type
_entity.pdbx_description
1 polymer ?
#
loop_
_entity_poly.entity_id
_entity_poly.type
_entity_poly.pdbx_seq_one_letter_code
_entity_poly.pdbx_strand_id
1 'polypeptide(L)'
;MSVRAFYDDLAPRYHLVYEDWETSVARQGGALASLIAEHWGVNAHAVLDAALGIGTQALGLLARGFRVTGSDLSIGAVTRARREAVVRRLPLVSLVADFRALPVRSAAFDVVLLCDNSLPHLDSEADIQEALAECLRCVRRGGGCLISMRDYESPPPTGTVEVRPYGERLWAGRRYHLRQVWTWRGPRYDLSFEITPVDGAEAGG
;
A
#
# COMPACT_ATOMS: atom_id res chain seq x y z
N MET A 1 -13.55 1.45 -13.38
CA MET A 1 -12.37 0.55 -13.26
C MET A 1 -12.43 -0.05 -11.86
N SER A 2 -12.17 -1.36 -11.68
CA SER A 2 -12.08 -1.94 -10.34
C SER A 2 -10.78 -1.54 -9.63
N VAL A 3 -10.77 -1.57 -8.28
CA VAL A 3 -9.57 -1.31 -7.46
C VAL A 3 -8.40 -2.20 -7.92
N ARG A 4 -8.66 -3.49 -8.12
CA ARG A 4 -7.67 -4.44 -8.63
C ARG A 4 -7.05 -3.99 -9.95
N ALA A 5 -7.88 -3.66 -10.95
CA ALA A 5 -7.40 -3.26 -12.27
C ALA A 5 -6.59 -1.96 -12.23
N PHE A 6 -6.98 -1.03 -11.35
CA PHE A 6 -6.23 0.20 -11.12
C PHE A 6 -4.81 -0.07 -10.61
N TYR A 7 -4.67 -0.92 -9.59
CA TYR A 7 -3.36 -1.25 -9.03
C TYR A 7 -2.53 -2.17 -9.91
N ASP A 8 -3.17 -3.05 -10.70
CA ASP A 8 -2.45 -3.86 -11.71
C ASP A 8 -1.78 -2.97 -12.77
N ASP A 9 -2.48 -1.92 -13.25
CA ASP A 9 -1.92 -0.95 -14.20
C ASP A 9 -0.85 -0.06 -13.58
N LEU A 10 -1.06 0.38 -12.35
CA LEU A 10 -0.16 1.28 -11.65
C LEU A 10 1.13 0.60 -11.17
N ALA A 11 1.09 -0.69 -10.85
CA ALA A 11 2.19 -1.42 -10.18
C ALA A 11 3.59 -1.20 -10.78
N PRO A 12 3.79 -1.19 -12.12
CA PRO A 12 5.12 -0.95 -12.71
C PRO A 12 5.69 0.43 -12.38
N ARG A 13 4.82 1.42 -12.16
CA ARG A 13 5.16 2.84 -11.97
C ARG A 13 4.83 3.36 -10.59
N TYR A 14 4.24 2.54 -9.71
CA TYR A 14 3.75 2.99 -8.41
C TYR A 14 4.84 3.60 -7.52
N HIS A 15 6.10 3.14 -7.63
CA HIS A 15 7.22 3.75 -6.90
C HIS A 15 7.43 5.24 -7.22
N LEU A 16 6.95 5.73 -8.37
CA LEU A 16 7.04 7.14 -8.76
C LEU A 16 6.15 8.06 -7.90
N VAL A 17 5.17 7.51 -7.18
CA VAL A 17 4.35 8.23 -6.19
C VAL A 17 5.22 8.82 -5.08
N TYR A 18 6.32 8.15 -4.78
CA TYR A 18 7.29 8.60 -3.78
C TYR A 18 8.33 9.52 -4.44
N GLU A 19 8.78 10.52 -3.71
CA GLU A 19 9.89 11.35 -4.16
C GLU A 19 11.18 10.52 -4.26
N ASP A 20 11.43 9.74 -3.21
CA ASP A 20 12.44 8.70 -3.13
C ASP A 20 11.83 7.46 -2.48
N TRP A 21 11.63 6.41 -3.27
CA TRP A 21 11.00 5.19 -2.78
C TRP A 21 11.90 4.42 -1.82
N GLU A 22 13.22 4.38 -2.06
CA GLU A 22 14.16 3.70 -1.17
C GLU A 22 14.19 4.35 0.22
N THR A 23 14.24 5.68 0.25
CA THR A 23 14.12 6.43 1.51
C THR A 23 12.77 6.18 2.18
N SER A 24 11.68 6.08 1.41
CA SER A 24 10.35 5.79 1.94
C SER A 24 10.24 4.38 2.52
N VAL A 25 10.82 3.37 1.87
CA VAL A 25 10.93 1.99 2.38
C VAL A 25 11.68 1.98 3.72
N ALA A 26 12.83 2.64 3.79
CA ALA A 26 13.62 2.70 5.00
C ALA A 26 12.90 3.41 6.14
N ARG A 27 12.29 4.56 5.87
CA ARG A 27 11.56 5.38 6.85
C ARG A 27 10.33 4.67 7.38
N GLN A 28 9.47 4.13 6.50
CA GLN A 28 8.23 3.46 6.89
C GLN A 28 8.53 2.16 7.66
N GLY A 29 9.49 1.38 7.18
CA GLY A 29 9.93 0.18 7.91
C GLY A 29 10.48 0.49 9.29
N GLY A 30 11.20 1.61 9.47
CA GLY A 30 11.69 2.07 10.77
C GLY A 30 10.55 2.48 11.71
N ALA A 31 9.62 3.30 11.20
CA ALA A 31 8.46 3.74 11.99
C ALA A 31 7.60 2.55 12.45
N LEU A 32 7.30 1.62 11.54
CA LEU A 32 6.51 0.42 11.86
C LEU A 32 7.25 -0.48 12.86
N ALA A 33 8.54 -0.69 12.70
CA ALA A 33 9.33 -1.48 13.65
C ALA A 33 9.30 -0.87 15.06
N SER A 34 9.40 0.45 15.18
CA SER A 34 9.31 1.16 16.46
C SER A 34 7.92 1.01 17.09
N LEU A 35 6.84 1.22 16.32
CA LEU A 35 5.47 1.03 16.78
C LEU A 35 5.21 -0.42 17.23
N ILE A 36 5.69 -1.40 16.46
CA ILE A 36 5.53 -2.81 16.82
C ILE A 36 6.25 -3.12 18.14
N ALA A 37 7.48 -2.65 18.31
CA ALA A 37 8.24 -2.86 19.54
C ALA A 37 7.59 -2.18 20.75
N GLU A 38 7.04 -0.98 20.58
CA GLU A 38 6.37 -0.21 21.62
C GLU A 38 5.09 -0.89 22.11
N HIS A 39 4.25 -1.37 21.19
CA HIS A 39 2.93 -1.87 21.54
C HIS A 39 2.88 -3.38 21.84
N TRP A 40 3.73 -4.19 21.19
CA TRP A 40 3.72 -5.66 21.30
C TRP A 40 5.05 -6.26 21.74
N GLY A 41 6.04 -5.40 22.01
CA GLY A 41 7.35 -5.80 22.52
C GLY A 41 8.32 -6.22 21.41
N VAL A 42 9.59 -6.24 21.78
CA VAL A 42 10.74 -6.49 20.87
C VAL A 42 10.77 -7.90 20.27
N ASN A 43 9.95 -8.82 20.77
CA ASN A 43 9.85 -10.20 20.27
C ASN A 43 8.72 -10.39 19.23
N ALA A 44 7.94 -9.35 18.96
CA ALA A 44 6.89 -9.38 17.94
C ALA A 44 7.51 -9.22 16.54
N HIS A 45 7.76 -10.31 15.85
CA HIS A 45 8.46 -10.32 14.56
C HIS A 45 7.68 -10.94 13.39
N ALA A 46 6.59 -11.69 13.65
CA ALA A 46 5.78 -12.27 12.60
C ALA A 46 4.70 -11.28 12.15
N VAL A 47 4.85 -10.74 10.95
CA VAL A 47 3.97 -9.68 10.43
C VAL A 47 3.25 -10.18 9.17
N LEU A 48 1.94 -9.92 9.10
CA LEU A 48 1.16 -10.02 7.87
C LEU A 48 0.92 -8.60 7.34
N ASP A 49 1.44 -8.30 6.17
CA ASP A 49 1.08 -7.10 5.41
C ASP A 49 -0.09 -7.46 4.49
N ALA A 50 -1.31 -7.17 4.93
CA ALA A 50 -2.54 -7.60 4.25
C ALA A 50 -2.91 -6.72 3.04
N ALA A 51 -2.19 -5.62 2.83
CA ALA A 51 -2.32 -4.74 1.68
C ALA A 51 -0.92 -4.34 1.16
N LEU A 52 -0.17 -5.36 0.75
CA LEU A 52 1.25 -5.32 0.42
C LEU A 52 1.65 -4.23 -0.58
N GLY A 53 0.77 -3.93 -1.56
CA GLY A 53 1.12 -3.07 -2.68
C GLY A 53 2.40 -3.56 -3.38
N ILE A 54 3.30 -2.63 -3.69
CA ILE A 54 4.63 -2.94 -4.26
C ILE A 54 5.68 -3.29 -3.19
N GLY A 55 5.24 -3.44 -1.92
CA GLY A 55 6.08 -3.91 -0.81
C GLY A 55 6.75 -2.84 0.03
N THR A 56 6.35 -1.59 -0.02
CA THR A 56 7.04 -0.49 0.67
C THR A 56 7.25 -0.77 2.16
N GLN A 57 6.22 -1.18 2.89
CA GLN A 57 6.26 -1.50 4.33
C GLN A 57 6.97 -2.84 4.57
N ALA A 58 6.59 -3.86 3.81
CA ALA A 58 7.11 -5.21 3.94
C ALA A 58 8.63 -5.27 3.73
N LEU A 59 9.16 -4.64 2.68
CA LEU A 59 10.60 -4.59 2.40
C LEU A 59 11.37 -3.88 3.51
N GLY A 60 10.80 -2.80 4.03
CA GLY A 60 11.39 -2.05 5.14
C GLY A 60 11.46 -2.84 6.45
N LEU A 61 10.45 -3.67 6.74
CA LEU A 61 10.42 -4.56 7.91
C LEU A 61 11.33 -5.78 7.72
N LEU A 62 11.32 -6.40 6.53
CA LEU A 62 12.23 -7.51 6.19
C LEU A 62 13.70 -7.12 6.35
N ALA A 63 14.07 -5.92 5.90
CA ALA A 63 15.44 -5.39 6.06
C ALA A 63 15.84 -5.19 7.54
N ARG A 64 14.88 -5.23 8.46
CA ARG A 64 15.07 -5.12 9.93
C ARG A 64 14.92 -6.46 10.65
N GLY A 65 14.87 -7.57 9.92
CA GLY A 65 14.82 -8.92 10.49
C GLY A 65 13.43 -9.41 10.86
N PHE A 66 12.36 -8.70 10.49
CA PHE A 66 11.00 -9.22 10.63
C PHE A 66 10.73 -10.37 9.65
N ARG A 67 9.87 -11.28 10.01
CA ARG A 67 9.31 -12.29 9.11
C ARG A 67 8.00 -11.76 8.56
N VAL A 68 7.99 -11.40 7.28
CA VAL A 68 6.81 -10.79 6.65
C VAL A 68 6.19 -11.74 5.64
N THR A 69 4.89 -11.96 5.78
CA THR A 69 4.02 -12.49 4.74
C THR A 69 3.20 -11.33 4.19
N GLY A 70 3.18 -11.15 2.87
CA GLY A 70 2.41 -10.08 2.24
C GLY A 70 1.26 -10.64 1.41
N SER A 71 0.13 -9.93 1.37
CA SER A 71 -0.96 -10.21 0.43
C SER A 71 -1.47 -8.92 -0.20
N ASP A 72 -1.92 -9.01 -1.44
CA ASP A 72 -2.58 -7.90 -2.15
C ASP A 72 -3.58 -8.46 -3.15
N LEU A 73 -4.62 -7.69 -3.43
CA LEU A 73 -5.63 -8.04 -4.44
C LEU A 73 -5.05 -7.99 -5.86
N SER A 74 -4.05 -7.11 -6.10
CA SER A 74 -3.39 -6.90 -7.38
C SER A 74 -2.25 -7.91 -7.58
N ILE A 75 -2.36 -8.71 -8.63
CA ILE A 75 -1.27 -9.61 -9.05
C ILE A 75 -0.06 -8.81 -9.54
N GLY A 76 -0.28 -7.65 -10.16
CA GLY A 76 0.78 -6.74 -10.60
C GLY A 76 1.60 -6.22 -9.44
N ALA A 77 0.92 -5.78 -8.37
CA ALA A 77 1.57 -5.30 -7.14
C ALA A 77 2.37 -6.41 -6.45
N VAL A 78 1.78 -7.59 -6.22
CA VAL A 78 2.47 -8.75 -5.64
C VAL A 78 3.69 -9.16 -6.46
N THR A 79 3.55 -9.19 -7.80
CA THR A 79 4.67 -9.54 -8.69
C THR A 79 5.80 -8.52 -8.59
N ARG A 80 5.46 -7.24 -8.52
CA ARG A 80 6.46 -6.18 -8.33
C ARG A 80 7.14 -6.31 -6.98
N ALA A 81 6.40 -6.48 -5.88
CA ALA A 81 6.96 -6.67 -4.55
C ALA A 81 7.94 -7.85 -4.47
N ARG A 82 7.61 -8.98 -5.11
CA ARG A 82 8.50 -10.16 -5.21
C ARG A 82 9.81 -9.83 -5.92
N ARG A 83 9.74 -9.14 -7.07
CA ARG A 83 10.95 -8.73 -7.81
C ARG A 83 11.85 -7.84 -6.97
N GLU A 84 11.25 -6.88 -6.27
CA GLU A 84 11.97 -5.97 -5.40
C GLU A 84 12.62 -6.68 -4.21
N ALA A 85 11.92 -7.65 -3.63
CA ALA A 85 12.48 -8.49 -2.56
C ALA A 85 13.68 -9.33 -3.06
N VAL A 86 13.57 -9.94 -4.25
CA VAL A 86 14.67 -10.71 -4.86
C VAL A 86 15.89 -9.84 -5.09
N VAL A 87 15.71 -8.63 -5.67
CA VAL A 87 16.82 -7.68 -5.91
C VAL A 87 17.55 -7.34 -4.60
N ARG A 88 16.79 -7.19 -3.50
CA ARG A 88 17.32 -6.86 -2.17
C ARG A 88 17.75 -8.08 -1.35
N ARG A 89 17.59 -9.29 -1.90
CA ARG A 89 17.84 -10.57 -1.20
C ARG A 89 17.05 -10.71 0.10
N LEU A 90 15.81 -10.22 0.10
CA LEU A 90 14.91 -10.28 1.24
C LEU A 90 13.92 -11.46 1.08
N PRO A 91 13.65 -12.24 2.15
CA PRO A 91 12.83 -13.45 2.09
C PRO A 91 11.33 -13.13 2.19
N LEU A 92 10.78 -12.46 1.19
CA LEU A 92 9.34 -12.14 1.14
C LEU A 92 8.52 -13.36 0.75
N VAL A 93 7.62 -13.78 1.63
CA VAL A 93 6.51 -14.69 1.29
C VAL A 93 5.33 -13.82 0.88
N SER A 94 4.72 -14.07 -0.29
CA SER A 94 3.58 -13.26 -0.73
C SER A 94 2.57 -14.06 -1.55
N LEU A 95 1.32 -13.61 -1.51
CA LEU A 95 0.18 -14.25 -2.15
C LEU A 95 -0.78 -13.19 -2.71
N VAL A 96 -1.63 -13.58 -3.66
CA VAL A 96 -2.71 -12.73 -4.17
C VAL A 96 -3.98 -13.11 -3.41
N ALA A 97 -4.54 -12.17 -2.65
CA ALA A 97 -5.76 -12.39 -1.89
C ALA A 97 -6.46 -11.06 -1.58
N ASP A 98 -7.77 -11.17 -1.36
CA ASP A 98 -8.56 -10.11 -0.74
C ASP A 98 -8.36 -10.16 0.78
N PHE A 99 -8.09 -9.03 1.41
CA PHE A 99 -7.89 -8.98 2.86
C PHE A 99 -9.17 -9.23 3.69
N ARG A 100 -10.34 -9.37 3.03
CA ARG A 100 -11.57 -9.90 3.65
C ARG A 100 -11.60 -11.42 3.76
N ALA A 101 -10.71 -12.13 3.02
CA ALA A 101 -10.65 -13.59 2.99
C ALA A 101 -9.20 -14.06 2.76
N LEU A 102 -8.37 -13.98 3.78
CA LEU A 102 -6.94 -14.29 3.70
C LEU A 102 -6.68 -15.80 3.84
N PRO A 103 -6.02 -16.45 2.88
CA PRO A 103 -5.75 -17.89 2.92
C PRO A 103 -4.55 -18.22 3.83
N VAL A 104 -4.58 -17.70 5.04
CA VAL A 104 -3.57 -17.94 6.08
C VAL A 104 -4.20 -18.53 7.34
N ARG A 105 -3.39 -19.17 8.16
CA ARG A 105 -3.85 -19.77 9.42
C ARG A 105 -4.29 -18.70 10.41
N SER A 106 -5.30 -19.01 11.23
CA SER A 106 -5.69 -18.20 12.37
C SER A 106 -4.57 -18.11 13.39
N ALA A 107 -4.47 -16.99 14.09
CA ALA A 107 -3.52 -16.71 15.16
C ALA A 107 -2.04 -16.99 14.78
N ALA A 108 -1.68 -16.69 13.53
CA ALA A 108 -0.35 -16.99 13.00
C ALA A 108 0.63 -15.79 13.10
N PHE A 109 0.15 -14.56 13.26
CA PHE A 109 0.95 -13.35 13.21
C PHE A 109 0.91 -12.57 14.52
N ASP A 110 2.01 -11.90 14.80
CA ASP A 110 2.11 -10.97 15.93
C ASP A 110 1.35 -9.69 15.61
N VAL A 111 1.49 -9.22 14.37
CA VAL A 111 0.88 -7.99 13.89
C VAL A 111 0.35 -8.16 12.47
N VAL A 112 -0.82 -7.60 12.20
CA VAL A 112 -1.38 -7.44 10.85
C VAL A 112 -1.35 -5.96 10.48
N LEU A 113 -0.88 -5.66 9.28
CA LEU A 113 -0.85 -4.32 8.72
C LEU A 113 -1.94 -4.15 7.67
N LEU A 114 -2.67 -3.06 7.74
CA LEU A 114 -3.51 -2.47 6.68
C LEU A 114 -3.09 -1.01 6.52
N CYS A 115 -1.95 -0.81 5.89
CA CYS A 115 -1.32 0.51 5.79
C CYS A 115 -1.61 1.20 4.46
N ASP A 116 -1.20 2.49 4.40
CA ASP A 116 -1.19 3.31 3.20
C ASP A 116 -2.58 3.47 2.55
N ASN A 117 -3.60 3.67 3.41
CA ASN A 117 -4.96 4.00 2.96
C ASN A 117 -5.70 2.85 2.24
N SER A 118 -5.44 1.61 2.61
CA SER A 118 -6.04 0.44 1.96
C SER A 118 -7.50 0.20 2.37
N LEU A 119 -7.81 0.36 3.67
CA LEU A 119 -9.16 0.13 4.20
C LEU A 119 -10.26 0.98 3.53
N PRO A 120 -10.03 2.28 3.20
CA PRO A 120 -11.02 3.12 2.52
C PRO A 120 -11.37 2.71 1.08
N HIS A 121 -10.73 1.69 0.51
CA HIS A 121 -11.14 1.11 -0.77
C HIS A 121 -12.37 0.21 -0.65
N LEU A 122 -12.81 -0.11 0.56
CA LEU A 122 -14.03 -0.86 0.80
C LEU A 122 -15.26 0.07 0.72
N ASP A 123 -16.30 -0.42 0.04
CA ASP A 123 -17.47 0.39 -0.30
C ASP A 123 -18.57 0.35 0.76
N SER A 124 -18.54 -0.62 1.68
CA SER A 124 -19.59 -0.82 2.69
C SER A 124 -19.03 -1.05 4.08
N GLU A 125 -19.84 -0.72 5.09
CA GLU A 125 -19.53 -1.02 6.48
C GLU A 125 -19.39 -2.53 6.73
N ALA A 126 -20.20 -3.35 6.04
CA ALA A 126 -20.11 -4.79 6.12
C ALA A 126 -18.75 -5.32 5.63
N ASP A 127 -18.25 -4.80 4.49
CA ASP A 127 -16.92 -5.15 3.99
C ASP A 127 -15.81 -4.74 4.97
N ILE A 128 -15.95 -3.58 5.61
CA ILE A 128 -14.99 -3.11 6.62
C ILE A 128 -15.00 -4.06 7.83
N GLN A 129 -16.18 -4.46 8.30
CA GLN A 129 -16.33 -5.41 9.41
C GLN A 129 -15.72 -6.77 9.07
N GLU A 130 -15.96 -7.28 7.85
CA GLU A 130 -15.33 -8.52 7.36
C GLU A 130 -13.81 -8.42 7.35
N ALA A 131 -13.26 -7.33 6.82
CA ALA A 131 -11.82 -7.10 6.79
C ALA A 131 -11.19 -7.05 8.18
N LEU A 132 -11.82 -6.33 9.11
CA LEU A 132 -11.35 -6.24 10.49
C LEU A 132 -11.45 -7.58 11.22
N ALA A 133 -12.54 -8.32 11.03
CA ALA A 133 -12.71 -9.67 11.60
C ALA A 133 -11.63 -10.62 11.07
N GLU A 134 -11.32 -10.54 9.78
CA GLU A 134 -10.30 -11.38 9.15
C GLU A 134 -8.88 -11.01 9.64
N CYS A 135 -8.57 -9.73 9.79
CA CYS A 135 -7.32 -9.29 10.43
C CYS A 135 -7.20 -9.84 11.85
N LEU A 136 -8.26 -9.73 12.66
CA LEU A 136 -8.28 -10.26 14.02
C LEU A 136 -8.13 -11.78 14.06
N ARG A 137 -8.73 -12.51 13.12
CA ARG A 137 -8.55 -13.98 12.99
C ARG A 137 -7.07 -14.33 12.77
N CYS A 138 -6.35 -13.53 11.99
CA CYS A 138 -4.95 -13.78 11.65
C CYS A 138 -3.99 -13.46 12.81
N VAL A 139 -4.36 -12.54 13.69
CA VAL A 139 -3.57 -12.11 14.85
C VAL A 139 -3.61 -13.17 15.96
N ARG A 140 -2.46 -13.48 16.53
CA ARG A 140 -2.37 -14.31 17.74
C ARG A 140 -2.84 -13.56 18.98
N ARG A 141 -3.16 -14.30 20.05
CA ARG A 141 -3.48 -13.69 21.34
C ARG A 141 -2.31 -12.80 21.81
N GLY A 142 -2.61 -11.57 22.19
CA GLY A 142 -1.63 -10.57 22.61
C GLY A 142 -0.95 -9.81 21.45
N GLY A 143 -1.32 -10.10 20.21
CA GLY A 143 -0.93 -9.31 19.04
C GLY A 143 -1.94 -8.21 18.72
N GLY A 144 -1.82 -7.60 17.53
CA GLY A 144 -2.75 -6.56 17.10
C GLY A 144 -2.67 -6.16 15.64
N CYS A 145 -3.43 -5.13 15.29
CA CYS A 145 -3.48 -4.58 13.94
C CYS A 145 -2.97 -3.14 13.94
N LEU A 146 -2.17 -2.78 12.93
CA LEU A 146 -1.82 -1.40 12.59
C LEU A 146 -2.55 -1.01 11.31
N ILE A 147 -3.38 0.00 11.41
CA ILE A 147 -4.14 0.54 10.28
C ILE A 147 -3.73 1.99 10.11
N SER A 148 -3.28 2.36 8.91
CA SER A 148 -3.00 3.75 8.58
C SER A 148 -3.88 4.23 7.43
N MET A 149 -4.52 5.35 7.64
CA MET A 149 -5.40 5.99 6.67
C MET A 149 -5.30 7.51 6.76
N ARG A 150 -5.77 8.18 5.73
CA ARG A 150 -5.87 9.64 5.74
C ARG A 150 -7.00 10.07 6.66
N ASP A 151 -6.91 11.30 7.12
CA ASP A 151 -8.01 11.98 7.78
C ASP A 151 -9.07 12.39 6.75
N TYR A 152 -10.32 11.97 6.97
CA TYR A 152 -11.48 12.23 6.11
C TYR A 152 -12.59 12.99 6.85
N GLU A 153 -12.30 13.61 8.00
CA GLU A 153 -13.31 14.26 8.84
C GLU A 153 -14.06 15.40 8.14
N SER A 154 -13.43 16.05 7.18
CA SER A 154 -14.01 17.22 6.48
C SER A 154 -13.88 17.10 4.95
N PRO A 155 -14.69 16.23 4.32
CA PRO A 155 -14.65 16.10 2.87
C PRO A 155 -15.12 17.39 2.19
N PRO A 156 -14.51 17.81 1.09
CA PRO A 156 -14.99 18.95 0.30
C PRO A 156 -16.39 18.72 -0.28
N PRO A 157 -17.09 19.79 -0.71
CA PRO A 157 -18.38 19.65 -1.36
C PRO A 157 -18.35 18.70 -2.57
N THR A 158 -19.47 18.01 -2.81
CA THR A 158 -19.65 17.17 -4.00
C THR A 158 -19.39 17.96 -5.28
N GLY A 159 -18.63 17.36 -6.21
CA GLY A 159 -18.23 17.97 -7.47
C GLY A 159 -16.92 18.75 -7.40
N THR A 160 -16.33 18.91 -6.21
CA THR A 160 -14.99 19.51 -6.08
C THR A 160 -13.96 18.61 -6.76
N VAL A 161 -13.12 19.22 -7.59
CA VAL A 161 -11.97 18.56 -8.21
C VAL A 161 -10.69 19.14 -7.60
N GLU A 162 -9.91 18.28 -6.95
CA GLU A 162 -8.60 18.64 -6.41
C GLU A 162 -7.51 18.03 -7.25
N VAL A 163 -6.55 18.84 -7.69
CA VAL A 163 -5.34 18.39 -8.36
C VAL A 163 -4.18 18.51 -7.39
N ARG A 164 -3.56 17.39 -7.08
CA ARG A 164 -2.40 17.30 -6.17
C ARG A 164 -1.16 16.95 -6.98
N PRO A 165 -0.26 17.93 -7.24
CA PRO A 165 0.98 17.66 -7.97
C PRO A 165 1.93 16.82 -7.11
N TYR A 166 2.55 15.82 -7.73
CA TYR A 166 3.65 15.02 -7.16
C TYR A 166 5.01 15.44 -7.72
N GLY A 167 5.03 16.43 -8.62
CA GLY A 167 6.24 16.92 -9.28
C GLY A 167 6.70 16.04 -10.44
N GLU A 168 7.99 16.13 -10.76
CA GLU A 168 8.60 15.36 -11.83
C GLU A 168 9.40 14.17 -11.26
N ARG A 169 9.43 13.07 -12.04
CA ARG A 169 10.26 11.90 -11.75
C ARG A 169 11.01 11.47 -12.99
N LEU A 170 12.26 11.04 -12.80
CA LEU A 170 13.04 10.36 -13.84
C LEU A 170 12.82 8.85 -13.74
N TRP A 171 12.33 8.22 -14.80
CA TRP A 171 12.16 6.79 -14.88
C TRP A 171 12.52 6.28 -16.27
N ALA A 172 13.35 5.21 -16.32
CA ALA A 172 13.85 4.61 -17.55
C ALA A 172 14.46 5.63 -18.54
N GLY A 173 15.19 6.62 -18.02
CA GLY A 173 15.83 7.67 -18.81
C GLY A 173 14.91 8.79 -19.32
N ARG A 174 13.63 8.78 -18.93
CA ARG A 174 12.64 9.78 -19.36
C ARG A 174 12.02 10.49 -18.16
N ARG A 175 11.73 11.78 -18.28
CA ARG A 175 11.02 12.55 -17.24
C ARG A 175 9.52 12.41 -17.41
N TYR A 176 8.82 12.38 -16.26
CA TYR A 176 7.38 12.31 -16.17
C TYR A 176 6.87 13.33 -15.18
N HIS A 177 5.79 14.03 -15.53
CA HIS A 177 4.96 14.77 -14.58
C HIS A 177 3.99 13.82 -13.91
N LEU A 178 3.86 13.94 -12.59
CA LEU A 178 2.94 13.13 -11.79
C LEU A 178 1.96 14.04 -11.06
N ARG A 179 0.68 13.68 -11.12
CA ARG A 179 -0.36 14.30 -10.32
C ARG A 179 -1.46 13.32 -9.96
N GLN A 180 -2.10 13.54 -8.83
CA GLN A 180 -3.38 12.92 -8.49
C GLN A 180 -4.52 13.89 -8.78
N VAL A 181 -5.60 13.38 -9.33
CA VAL A 181 -6.85 14.11 -9.50
C VAL A 181 -7.92 13.41 -8.68
N TRP A 182 -8.51 14.16 -7.77
CA TRP A 182 -9.55 13.70 -6.84
C TRP A 182 -10.85 14.36 -7.22
N THR A 183 -11.86 13.58 -7.55
CA THR A 183 -13.21 14.10 -7.85
C THR A 183 -14.16 13.67 -6.74
N TRP A 184 -14.58 14.60 -5.90
CA TRP A 184 -15.39 14.34 -4.73
C TRP A 184 -16.86 14.09 -5.09
N ARG A 185 -17.43 13.04 -4.47
CA ARG A 185 -18.83 12.63 -4.60
C ARG A 185 -19.46 12.43 -3.22
N GLY A 186 -19.66 13.52 -2.50
CA GLY A 186 -20.03 13.50 -1.09
C GLY A 186 -18.87 12.98 -0.23
N PRO A 187 -19.07 11.96 0.62
CA PRO A 187 -18.02 11.42 1.47
C PRO A 187 -17.01 10.54 0.70
N ARG A 188 -17.24 10.30 -0.58
CA ARG A 188 -16.38 9.47 -1.45
C ARG A 188 -15.68 10.33 -2.48
N TYR A 189 -14.63 9.78 -3.09
CA TYR A 189 -13.96 10.40 -4.23
C TYR A 189 -13.51 9.36 -5.25
N ASP A 190 -13.52 9.76 -6.51
CA ASP A 190 -12.82 9.05 -7.56
C ASP A 190 -11.38 9.57 -7.61
N LEU A 191 -10.41 8.67 -7.65
CA LEU A 191 -9.00 8.99 -7.76
C LEU A 191 -8.45 8.55 -9.11
N SER A 192 -7.81 9.45 -9.83
CA SER A 192 -6.92 9.11 -10.93
C SER A 192 -5.49 9.52 -10.61
N PHE A 193 -4.55 8.71 -11.07
CA PHE A 193 -3.13 8.97 -10.99
C PHE A 193 -2.58 9.16 -12.40
N GLU A 194 -2.21 10.39 -12.73
CA GLU A 194 -1.75 10.75 -14.06
C GLU A 194 -0.23 10.82 -14.09
N ILE A 195 0.38 10.04 -14.99
CA ILE A 195 1.82 9.97 -15.23
C ILE A 195 2.03 10.29 -16.70
N THR A 196 2.43 11.54 -16.99
CA THR A 196 2.58 12.05 -18.36
C THR A 196 4.05 12.34 -18.68
N PRO A 197 4.57 11.94 -19.85
CA PRO A 197 5.93 12.32 -20.22
C PRO A 197 6.06 13.83 -20.33
N VAL A 198 7.19 14.38 -19.87
CA VAL A 198 7.49 15.82 -19.99
C VAL A 198 7.84 16.16 -21.44
N ASP A 199 8.49 15.23 -22.17
CA ASP A 199 9.04 15.46 -23.52
C ASP A 199 8.07 14.98 -24.60
N GLY A 200 6.77 15.29 -24.52
CA GLY A 200 5.72 14.76 -25.41
C GLY A 200 4.90 15.80 -26.18
N ALA A 201 5.29 17.06 -26.22
CA ALA A 201 4.48 18.10 -26.85
C ALA A 201 5.05 18.64 -28.19
N GLU A 202 6.04 17.97 -28.80
CA GLU A 202 6.49 18.34 -30.14
C GLU A 202 6.71 17.14 -31.07
N ALA A 203 5.64 16.62 -31.64
CA ALA A 203 5.66 15.88 -32.89
C ALA A 203 4.30 16.06 -33.59
N GLY A 204 4.07 17.26 -34.09
CA GLY A 204 2.89 17.65 -34.84
C GLY A 204 3.21 18.92 -35.62
N GLY A 205 4.08 18.81 -36.60
CA GLY A 205 4.26 19.75 -37.69
C GLY A 205 3.81 19.08 -38.99
#